data_2d66d4064a31d10f4a7baa354d36cfbc
#
_entry.id   2d66d4064a31d10f4a7baa354d36cfbc
#
_cell.length_a   1.000
_cell.length_b   1.000
_cell.length_c   1.000
_cell.angle_alpha   90.00
_cell.angle_beta   90.00
_cell.angle_gamma   90.00
#
_symmetry.space_group_name_H-M   'P 1'
#
loop_
_entity.id
_entity.type
_entity.pdbx_description
1 polymer ?
#
loop_
_entity_poly.entity_id
_entity_poly.type
_entity_poly.pdbx_seq_one_letter_code
_entity_poly.pdbx_strand_id
1 'polypeptide(L)'
;MQHQDHVALIRGGVEGAGPRWLELGAGNGEFTLALADVLGDAGSVVALDRDASSLAELARRLATRFPGTALETLAGDLTEGLPPGPFDGVLAANSLHYVRDLGPVLASIRDLLRPGGRLVLVEYDAERGNPWVPYPISFRRWSVIASDSGFTAPRRLHRVPSRFLDAIYGAVAERPSS
;
A
#
# COMPACT_ATOMS: atom_id res chain seq x y z
N MET A 1 6.42 12.26 -9.08
CA MET A 1 7.28 11.95 -7.93
C MET A 1 8.53 11.21 -8.42
N GLN A 2 9.65 11.37 -7.75
CA GLN A 2 10.86 10.59 -7.99
C GLN A 2 10.81 9.29 -7.16
N HIS A 3 11.60 8.29 -7.54
CA HIS A 3 11.68 7.03 -6.77
C HIS A 3 11.99 7.24 -5.28
N GLN A 4 12.88 8.17 -4.97
CA GLN A 4 13.21 8.51 -3.57
C GLN A 4 12.03 9.05 -2.78
N ASP A 5 11.08 9.76 -3.42
CA ASP A 5 9.86 10.22 -2.77
C ASP A 5 8.95 9.05 -2.42
N HIS A 6 8.82 8.06 -3.34
CA HIS A 6 8.05 6.84 -3.07
C HIS A 6 8.66 6.06 -1.89
N VAL A 7 9.98 5.89 -1.87
CA VAL A 7 10.70 5.25 -0.75
C VAL A 7 10.47 6.01 0.57
N ALA A 8 10.61 7.34 0.57
CA ALA A 8 10.42 8.16 1.77
C ALA A 8 9.00 8.03 2.35
N LEU A 9 7.98 7.93 1.48
CA LEU A 9 6.58 7.80 1.89
C LEU A 9 6.29 6.49 2.64
N ILE A 10 7.05 5.41 2.38
CA ILE A 10 6.75 4.07 2.93
C ILE A 10 7.80 3.53 3.89
N ARG A 11 9.06 3.98 3.80
CA ARG A 11 10.21 3.40 4.53
C ARG A 11 9.94 3.16 6.01
N GLY A 12 9.51 4.18 6.74
CA GLY A 12 9.27 4.08 8.18
C GLY A 12 8.12 3.15 8.59
N GLY A 13 7.30 2.69 7.64
CA GLY A 13 6.26 1.69 7.84
C GLY A 13 6.71 0.28 7.46
N VAL A 14 7.68 0.17 6.54
CA VAL A 14 8.16 -1.11 6.00
C VAL A 14 9.33 -1.66 6.79
N GLU A 15 10.31 -0.82 7.14
CA GLU A 15 11.50 -1.25 7.89
C GLU A 15 11.15 -1.97 9.19
N GLY A 16 11.73 -3.17 9.37
CA GLY A 16 11.55 -3.98 10.57
C GLY A 16 10.20 -4.70 10.69
N ALA A 17 9.32 -4.63 9.69
CA ALA A 17 8.04 -5.32 9.73
C ALA A 17 8.12 -6.81 9.36
N GLY A 18 9.11 -7.20 8.59
CA GLY A 18 9.30 -8.53 8.02
C GLY A 18 9.24 -8.52 6.49
N PRO A 19 9.61 -9.63 5.83
CA PRO A 19 9.91 -9.61 4.40
C PRO A 19 8.70 -9.83 3.48
N ARG A 20 7.56 -10.36 3.95
CA ARG A 20 6.43 -10.77 3.10
C ARG A 20 5.33 -9.71 3.04
N TRP A 21 5.16 -9.11 1.87
CA TRP A 21 4.24 -8.00 1.64
C TRP A 21 3.24 -8.26 0.52
N LEU A 22 2.03 -7.72 0.70
CA LEU A 22 1.01 -7.61 -0.34
C LEU A 22 0.89 -6.14 -0.74
N GLU A 23 0.91 -5.85 -2.04
CA GLU A 23 0.59 -4.52 -2.57
C GLU A 23 -0.74 -4.54 -3.30
N LEU A 24 -1.63 -3.61 -2.96
CA LEU A 24 -2.97 -3.47 -3.51
C LEU A 24 -3.01 -2.32 -4.53
N GLY A 25 -3.33 -2.63 -5.79
CA GLY A 25 -3.34 -1.66 -6.87
C GLY A 25 -1.92 -1.29 -7.30
N ALA A 26 -1.08 -2.30 -7.58
CA ALA A 26 0.34 -2.12 -7.86
C ALA A 26 0.63 -1.34 -9.16
N GLY A 27 -0.29 -1.35 -10.13
CA GLY A 27 -0.10 -0.72 -11.42
C GLY A 27 1.19 -1.17 -12.10
N ASN A 28 1.93 -0.23 -12.67
CA ASN A 28 3.21 -0.48 -13.32
C ASN A 28 4.41 -0.51 -12.35
N GLY A 29 4.17 -0.52 -11.03
CA GLY A 29 5.12 -0.87 -9.99
C GLY A 29 5.94 0.25 -9.37
N GLU A 30 5.49 1.51 -9.40
CA GLU A 30 6.23 2.61 -8.78
C GLU A 30 6.49 2.37 -7.29
N PHE A 31 5.46 1.93 -6.56
CA PHE A 31 5.59 1.62 -5.14
C PHE A 31 6.09 0.19 -4.88
N THR A 32 5.86 -0.77 -5.80
CA THR A 32 6.51 -2.10 -5.72
C THR A 32 8.03 -1.99 -5.75
N LEU A 33 8.58 -1.14 -6.64
CA LEU A 33 10.02 -0.89 -6.70
C LEU A 33 10.54 -0.19 -5.44
N ALA A 34 9.76 0.74 -4.87
CA ALA A 34 10.11 1.38 -3.61
C ALA A 34 10.07 0.38 -2.43
N LEU A 35 9.09 -0.53 -2.44
CA LEU A 35 8.97 -1.60 -1.46
C LEU A 35 10.17 -2.56 -1.54
N ALA A 36 10.55 -2.98 -2.76
CA ALA A 36 11.73 -3.81 -2.99
C ALA A 36 13.03 -3.14 -2.54
N ASP A 37 13.18 -1.83 -2.78
CA ASP A 37 14.33 -1.04 -2.31
C ASP A 37 14.47 -1.09 -0.78
N VAL A 38 13.35 -1.00 -0.05
CA VAL A 38 13.37 -1.04 1.42
C VAL A 38 13.56 -2.45 1.97
N LEU A 39 12.95 -3.47 1.34
CA LEU A 39 13.01 -4.86 1.78
C LEU A 39 14.35 -5.53 1.46
N GLY A 40 15.00 -5.12 0.37
CA GLY A 40 16.22 -5.75 -0.14
C GLY A 40 15.98 -7.18 -0.69
N ASP A 41 17.05 -7.95 -0.81
CA ASP A 41 17.04 -9.29 -1.42
C ASP A 41 16.24 -10.35 -0.63
N ALA A 42 15.95 -10.10 0.64
CA ALA A 42 15.09 -10.98 1.44
C ALA A 42 13.60 -10.71 1.21
N GLY A 43 13.25 -9.66 0.48
CA GLY A 43 11.88 -9.23 0.24
C GLY A 43 11.08 -10.21 -0.63
N SER A 44 9.79 -10.35 -0.32
CA SER A 44 8.82 -11.12 -1.08
C SER A 44 7.53 -10.30 -1.21
N VAL A 45 7.18 -9.93 -2.43
CA VAL A 45 6.03 -9.09 -2.74
C VAL A 45 5.02 -9.85 -3.58
N VAL A 46 3.76 -9.84 -3.13
CA VAL A 46 2.61 -10.21 -3.94
C VAL A 46 1.97 -8.92 -4.43
N ALA A 47 1.95 -8.69 -5.73
CA ALA A 47 1.42 -7.47 -6.35
C ALA A 47 0.07 -7.77 -7.00
N LEU A 48 -1.00 -7.14 -6.49
CA LEU A 48 -2.36 -7.27 -7.01
C LEU A 48 -2.73 -6.03 -7.81
N ASP A 49 -3.21 -6.21 -9.05
CA ASP A 49 -3.81 -5.14 -9.86
C ASP A 49 -4.80 -5.73 -10.85
N ARG A 50 -5.77 -4.92 -11.30
CA ARG A 50 -6.75 -5.33 -12.32
C ARG A 50 -6.14 -5.41 -13.72
N ASP A 51 -5.12 -4.60 -13.98
CA ASP A 51 -4.48 -4.51 -15.29
C ASP A 51 -3.29 -5.47 -15.40
N ALA A 52 -3.52 -6.61 -16.04
CA ALA A 52 -2.49 -7.61 -16.28
C ALA A 52 -1.30 -7.08 -17.12
N SER A 53 -1.52 -6.06 -17.97
CA SER A 53 -0.45 -5.45 -18.76
C SER A 53 0.48 -4.61 -17.90
N SER A 54 -0.07 -3.88 -16.94
CA SER A 54 0.70 -3.13 -15.94
C SER A 54 1.52 -4.08 -15.05
N LEU A 55 0.94 -5.20 -14.62
CA LEU A 55 1.66 -6.23 -13.86
C LEU A 55 2.83 -6.86 -14.65
N ALA A 56 2.65 -7.08 -15.95
CA ALA A 56 3.73 -7.58 -16.80
C ALA A 56 4.88 -6.56 -16.93
N GLU A 57 4.57 -5.27 -17.02
CA GLU A 57 5.57 -4.19 -17.01
C GLU A 57 6.29 -4.12 -15.65
N LEU A 58 5.54 -4.17 -14.55
CA LEU A 58 6.08 -4.23 -13.19
C LEU A 58 7.10 -5.36 -13.06
N ALA A 59 6.73 -6.58 -13.47
CA ALA A 59 7.61 -7.74 -13.35
C ALA A 59 8.94 -7.55 -14.10
N ARG A 60 8.90 -6.99 -15.31
CA ARG A 60 10.12 -6.69 -16.09
C ARG A 60 11.00 -5.63 -15.40
N ARG A 61 10.39 -4.56 -14.88
CA ARG A 61 11.08 -3.47 -14.18
C ARG A 61 11.74 -3.97 -12.90
N LEU A 62 11.02 -4.77 -12.10
CA LEU A 62 11.53 -5.30 -10.84
C LEU A 62 12.68 -6.29 -11.08
N ALA A 63 12.52 -7.23 -12.02
CA ALA A 63 13.58 -8.19 -12.36
C ALA A 63 14.88 -7.50 -12.83
N THR A 64 14.76 -6.34 -13.48
CA THR A 64 15.93 -5.56 -13.91
C THR A 64 16.59 -4.80 -12.77
N ARG A 65 15.79 -4.22 -11.87
CA ARG A 65 16.30 -3.27 -10.87
C ARG A 65 16.55 -3.92 -9.51
N PHE A 66 15.76 -4.90 -9.12
CA PHE A 66 15.81 -5.60 -7.84
C PHE A 66 15.69 -7.12 -8.03
N PRO A 67 16.65 -7.77 -8.70
CA PRO A 67 16.56 -9.19 -9.08
C PRO A 67 16.54 -10.15 -7.88
N GLY A 68 16.96 -9.70 -6.69
CA GLY A 68 16.91 -10.49 -5.46
C GLY A 68 15.54 -10.51 -4.76
N THR A 69 14.67 -9.53 -5.04
CA THR A 69 13.33 -9.50 -4.45
C THR A 69 12.39 -10.47 -5.16
N ALA A 70 11.77 -11.38 -4.42
CA ALA A 70 10.77 -12.30 -4.97
C ALA A 70 9.47 -11.54 -5.30
N LEU A 71 8.89 -11.81 -6.49
CA LEU A 71 7.64 -11.21 -6.93
C LEU A 71 6.66 -12.28 -7.41
N GLU A 72 5.44 -12.18 -6.93
CA GLU A 72 4.25 -12.84 -7.47
C GLU A 72 3.28 -11.76 -7.96
N THR A 73 2.72 -11.90 -9.16
CA THR A 73 1.72 -10.97 -9.70
C THR A 73 0.36 -11.64 -9.78
N LEU A 74 -0.68 -10.96 -9.32
CA LEU A 74 -2.06 -11.44 -9.34
C LEU A 74 -2.94 -10.43 -10.07
N ALA A 75 -3.60 -10.87 -11.16
CA ALA A 75 -4.62 -10.07 -11.82
C ALA A 75 -5.95 -10.22 -11.09
N GLY A 76 -6.48 -9.11 -10.53
CA GLY A 76 -7.74 -9.15 -9.77
C GLY A 76 -8.14 -7.80 -9.22
N ASP A 77 -9.38 -7.72 -8.75
CA ASP A 77 -9.91 -6.53 -8.09
C ASP A 77 -9.80 -6.67 -6.57
N LEU A 78 -9.22 -5.69 -5.91
CA LEU A 78 -9.03 -5.68 -4.45
C LEU A 78 -10.35 -5.70 -3.65
N THR A 79 -11.48 -5.42 -4.31
CA THR A 79 -12.82 -5.48 -3.71
C THR A 79 -13.52 -6.84 -3.88
N GLU A 80 -13.01 -7.70 -4.78
CA GLU A 80 -13.59 -9.02 -5.05
C GLU A 80 -12.95 -10.16 -4.25
N GLY A 81 -11.79 -9.89 -3.65
CA GLY A 81 -11.11 -10.84 -2.79
C GLY A 81 -9.59 -10.63 -2.77
N LEU A 82 -8.98 -10.94 -1.66
CA LEU A 82 -7.53 -10.83 -1.46
C LEU A 82 -6.88 -12.22 -1.38
N PRO A 83 -5.59 -12.35 -1.78
CA PRO A 83 -4.87 -13.61 -1.64
C PRO A 83 -4.72 -14.00 -0.16
N PRO A 84 -4.59 -15.29 0.15
CA PRO A 84 -4.48 -15.74 1.53
C PRO A 84 -3.16 -15.28 2.18
N GLY A 85 -3.27 -14.86 3.45
CA GLY A 85 -2.12 -14.53 4.30
C GLY A 85 -1.44 -15.76 4.92
N PRO A 86 -0.62 -15.58 5.96
CA PRO A 86 -0.35 -14.29 6.59
C PRO A 86 0.73 -13.46 5.87
N PHE A 87 0.56 -12.14 5.94
CA PHE A 87 1.56 -11.16 5.48
C PHE A 87 2.14 -10.38 6.66
N ASP A 88 3.39 -9.94 6.53
CA ASP A 88 4.03 -9.02 7.48
C ASP A 88 3.53 -7.59 7.30
N GLY A 89 3.18 -7.25 6.07
CA GLY A 89 2.60 -5.96 5.74
C GLY A 89 1.75 -5.97 4.49
N VAL A 90 0.89 -4.97 4.41
CA VAL A 90 0.11 -4.61 3.22
C VAL A 90 0.42 -3.16 2.88
N LEU A 91 0.70 -2.91 1.61
CA LEU A 91 0.86 -1.58 1.05
C LEU A 91 -0.34 -1.28 0.14
N ALA A 92 -1.00 -0.16 0.37
CA ALA A 92 -2.01 0.38 -0.52
C ALA A 92 -1.62 1.83 -0.87
N ALA A 93 -1.14 2.02 -2.10
CA ALA A 93 -0.63 3.30 -2.55
C ALA A 93 -1.48 3.83 -3.72
N ASN A 94 -2.18 4.94 -3.51
CA ASN A 94 -3.07 5.57 -4.49
C ASN A 94 -4.10 4.61 -5.10
N SER A 95 -4.60 3.67 -4.31
CA SER A 95 -5.53 2.62 -4.75
C SER A 95 -6.84 2.60 -3.99
N LEU A 96 -6.84 2.90 -2.70
CA LEU A 96 -8.04 2.84 -1.87
C LEU A 96 -9.01 3.99 -2.12
N HIS A 97 -8.58 5.10 -2.70
CA HIS A 97 -9.46 6.21 -3.04
C HIS A 97 -10.46 5.90 -4.19
N TYR A 98 -10.36 4.74 -4.82
CA TYR A 98 -11.38 4.23 -5.75
C TYR A 98 -12.48 3.44 -5.04
N VAL A 99 -12.28 3.07 -3.79
CA VAL A 99 -13.24 2.28 -2.99
C VAL A 99 -14.12 3.22 -2.17
N ARG A 100 -15.44 3.17 -2.42
CA ARG A 100 -16.40 4.02 -1.72
C ARG A 100 -16.58 3.61 -0.26
N ASP A 101 -16.74 2.30 -0.03
CA ASP A 101 -16.88 1.69 1.30
C ASP A 101 -15.62 0.91 1.64
N LEU A 102 -14.78 1.46 2.51
CA LEU A 102 -13.52 0.85 2.91
C LEU A 102 -13.67 -0.26 3.97
N GLY A 103 -14.79 -0.33 4.66
CA GLY A 103 -14.98 -1.26 5.78
C GLY A 103 -14.68 -2.73 5.41
N PRO A 104 -15.32 -3.30 4.39
CA PRO A 104 -15.07 -4.69 3.99
C PRO A 104 -13.62 -4.96 3.57
N VAL A 105 -13.01 -4.04 2.81
CA VAL A 105 -11.63 -4.18 2.36
C VAL A 105 -10.65 -4.12 3.52
N LEU A 106 -10.84 -3.19 4.46
CA LEU A 106 -9.98 -3.07 5.64
C LEU A 106 -10.12 -4.27 6.58
N ALA A 107 -11.32 -4.83 6.72
CA ALA A 107 -11.52 -6.08 7.46
C ALA A 107 -10.73 -7.23 6.82
N SER A 108 -10.81 -7.39 5.51
CA SER A 108 -10.04 -8.41 4.78
C SER A 108 -8.53 -8.20 4.92
N ILE A 109 -8.04 -6.95 4.80
CA ILE A 109 -6.62 -6.63 5.01
C ILE A 109 -6.18 -7.00 6.42
N ARG A 110 -6.97 -6.65 7.44
CA ARG A 110 -6.65 -6.98 8.82
C ARG A 110 -6.53 -8.50 9.04
N ASP A 111 -7.44 -9.27 8.46
CA ASP A 111 -7.49 -10.72 8.66
C ASP A 111 -6.31 -11.46 8.01
N LEU A 112 -5.77 -10.94 6.90
CA LEU A 112 -4.60 -11.52 6.23
C LEU A 112 -3.24 -11.04 6.78
N LEU A 113 -3.22 -9.99 7.60
CA LEU A 113 -2.01 -9.56 8.30
C LEU A 113 -1.77 -10.47 9.52
N ARG A 114 -0.51 -10.79 9.81
CA ARG A 114 -0.15 -11.41 11.09
C ARG A 114 -0.43 -10.46 12.28
N PRO A 115 -0.58 -10.94 13.51
CA PRO A 115 -0.58 -10.08 14.69
C PRO A 115 0.67 -9.17 14.70
N GLY A 116 0.50 -7.86 14.89
CA GLY A 116 1.56 -6.86 14.74
C GLY A 116 1.96 -6.55 13.30
N GLY A 117 1.30 -7.14 12.30
CA GLY A 117 1.49 -6.82 10.90
C GLY A 117 1.01 -5.40 10.56
N ARG A 118 1.57 -4.80 9.51
CA ARG A 118 1.41 -3.38 9.21
C ARG A 118 0.62 -3.12 7.94
N LEU A 119 -0.29 -2.15 8.01
CA LEU A 119 -0.91 -1.54 6.85
C LEU A 119 -0.25 -0.18 6.60
N VAL A 120 0.45 -0.07 5.47
CA VAL A 120 1.02 1.18 4.98
C VAL A 120 0.09 1.75 3.92
N LEU A 121 -0.40 2.95 4.17
CA LEU A 121 -1.26 3.70 3.26
C LEU A 121 -0.50 4.88 2.67
N VAL A 122 -0.58 5.05 1.35
CA VAL A 122 -0.14 6.28 0.67
C VAL A 122 -1.32 6.84 -0.09
N GLU A 123 -1.74 8.07 0.28
CA GLU A 123 -2.94 8.69 -0.28
C GLU A 123 -2.85 10.22 -0.35
N TYR A 124 -3.77 10.83 -1.09
CA TYR A 124 -3.90 12.26 -1.16
C TYR A 124 -4.52 12.84 0.12
N ASP A 125 -3.84 13.81 0.71
CA ASP A 125 -4.31 14.53 1.91
C ASP A 125 -5.32 15.60 1.51
N ALA A 126 -6.48 15.19 0.98
CA ALA A 126 -7.52 16.07 0.46
C ALA A 126 -8.90 15.65 0.99
N GLU A 127 -9.76 16.66 1.23
CA GLU A 127 -11.14 16.43 1.72
C GLU A 127 -12.16 16.32 0.57
N ARG A 128 -11.82 16.83 -0.62
CA ARG A 128 -12.69 16.82 -1.79
C ARG A 128 -12.04 16.04 -2.93
N GLY A 129 -12.83 15.13 -3.51
CA GLY A 129 -12.40 14.33 -4.65
C GLY A 129 -12.53 15.05 -5.99
N ASN A 130 -12.00 14.40 -7.00
CA ASN A 130 -12.15 14.75 -8.41
C ASN A 130 -12.35 13.45 -9.21
N PRO A 131 -12.55 13.49 -10.55
CA PRO A 131 -12.79 12.27 -11.33
C PRO A 131 -11.67 11.22 -11.26
N TRP A 132 -10.43 11.61 -10.95
CA TRP A 132 -9.28 10.70 -10.86
C TRP A 132 -9.03 10.22 -9.42
N VAL A 133 -9.52 10.96 -8.41
CA VAL A 133 -9.45 10.60 -6.99
C VAL A 133 -10.85 10.78 -6.40
N PRO A 134 -11.77 9.85 -6.68
CA PRO A 134 -13.19 10.05 -6.35
C PRO A 134 -13.49 10.09 -4.86
N TYR A 135 -12.77 9.31 -4.05
CA TYR A 135 -12.98 9.20 -2.60
C TYR A 135 -11.66 9.43 -1.85
N PRO A 136 -11.11 10.67 -1.82
CA PRO A 136 -9.82 10.93 -1.19
C PRO A 136 -9.87 10.57 0.30
N ILE A 137 -8.72 10.13 0.80
CA ILE A 137 -8.58 9.71 2.19
C ILE A 137 -7.58 10.66 2.85
N SER A 138 -8.06 11.80 3.36
CA SER A 138 -7.20 12.70 4.15
C SER A 138 -6.64 11.98 5.37
N PHE A 139 -5.50 12.41 5.89
CA PHE A 139 -4.93 11.80 7.09
C PHE A 139 -5.89 11.85 8.29
N ARG A 140 -6.66 12.94 8.41
CA ARG A 140 -7.69 13.07 9.43
C ARG A 140 -8.77 11.99 9.30
N ARG A 141 -9.27 11.78 8.07
CA ARG A 141 -10.27 10.75 7.78
C ARG A 141 -9.69 9.35 8.01
N TRP A 142 -8.46 9.12 7.57
CA TRP A 142 -7.76 7.85 7.77
C TRP A 142 -7.61 7.49 9.24
N SER A 143 -7.30 8.47 10.11
CA SER A 143 -7.14 8.23 11.54
C SER A 143 -8.41 7.69 12.21
N VAL A 144 -9.58 8.12 11.75
CA VAL A 144 -10.87 7.59 12.22
C VAL A 144 -11.14 6.20 11.64
N ILE A 145 -11.08 6.07 10.31
CA ILE A 145 -11.43 4.83 9.60
C ILE A 145 -10.54 3.66 10.06
N ALA A 146 -9.24 3.85 10.20
CA ALA A 146 -8.32 2.81 10.64
C ALA A 146 -8.66 2.30 12.04
N SER A 147 -8.91 3.21 12.99
CA SER A 147 -9.29 2.85 14.36
C SER A 147 -10.62 2.12 14.40
N ASP A 148 -11.62 2.60 13.67
CA ASP A 148 -12.95 1.96 13.58
C ASP A 148 -12.88 0.56 12.93
N SER A 149 -11.86 0.34 12.08
CA SER A 149 -11.60 -0.97 11.44
C SER A 149 -10.72 -1.90 12.27
N GLY A 150 -10.37 -1.52 13.51
CA GLY A 150 -9.64 -2.35 14.47
C GLY A 150 -8.12 -2.35 14.27
N PHE A 151 -7.58 -1.35 13.59
CA PHE A 151 -6.13 -1.07 13.56
C PHE A 151 -5.74 -0.14 14.71
N THR A 152 -4.44 -0.08 15.02
CA THR A 152 -3.90 0.96 15.92
C THR A 152 -4.09 2.35 15.31
N ALA A 153 -4.01 3.39 16.15
CA ALA A 153 -4.03 4.77 15.66
C ALA A 153 -2.90 4.99 14.63
N PRO A 154 -3.22 5.47 13.41
CA PRO A 154 -2.23 5.65 12.37
C PRO A 154 -1.17 6.69 12.73
N ARG A 155 0.07 6.40 12.37
CA ARG A 155 1.19 7.32 12.46
C ARG A 155 1.58 7.80 11.06
N ARG A 156 1.66 9.11 10.86
CA ARG A 156 2.15 9.69 9.62
C ARG A 156 3.65 9.43 9.48
N LEU A 157 4.08 8.98 8.29
CA LEU A 157 5.48 8.66 7.97
C LEU A 157 6.17 9.84 7.30
N HIS A 158 5.63 10.25 6.16
CA HIS A 158 6.18 11.32 5.33
C HIS A 158 5.06 12.03 4.57
N ARG A 159 5.37 13.22 4.03
CA ARG A 159 4.45 14.00 3.20
C ARG A 159 5.21 14.73 2.11
N VAL A 160 4.73 14.64 0.87
CA VAL A 160 5.29 15.34 -0.29
C VAL A 160 4.23 16.25 -0.92
N PRO A 161 4.61 17.43 -1.44
CA PRO A 161 3.70 18.26 -2.21
C PRO A 161 3.22 17.52 -3.46
N SER A 162 1.96 17.69 -3.83
CA SER A 162 1.41 17.14 -5.06
C SER A 162 0.94 18.26 -5.98
N ARG A 163 1.19 18.12 -7.28
CA ARG A 163 0.63 19.01 -8.30
C ARG A 163 -0.81 18.68 -8.65
N PHE A 164 -1.31 17.56 -8.16
CA PHE A 164 -2.62 17.02 -8.53
C PHE A 164 -3.70 17.36 -7.49
N LEU A 165 -3.41 17.16 -6.20
CA LEU A 165 -4.23 17.52 -5.05
C LEU A 165 -3.31 17.79 -3.87
N ASP A 166 -3.35 18.96 -3.30
CA ASP A 166 -2.58 19.46 -2.16
C ASP A 166 -1.27 18.73 -1.85
N ALA A 167 -1.34 17.52 -1.30
CA ALA A 167 -0.20 16.70 -0.96
C ALA A 167 -0.54 15.21 -0.97
N ILE A 168 0.52 14.39 -1.02
CA ILE A 168 0.46 12.94 -0.78
C ILE A 168 1.16 12.67 0.55
N TYR A 169 0.58 11.81 1.38
CA TYR A 169 1.16 11.37 2.63
C TYR A 169 1.31 9.84 2.67
N GLY A 170 2.31 9.39 3.40
CA GLY A 170 2.42 8.00 3.84
C GLY A 170 2.04 7.89 5.32
N ALA A 171 1.35 6.83 5.68
CA ALA A 171 1.00 6.51 7.05
C ALA A 171 1.06 5.01 7.31
N VAL A 172 1.28 4.61 8.56
CA VAL A 172 1.26 3.22 9.00
C VAL A 172 0.29 3.04 10.16
N ALA A 173 -0.50 1.97 10.09
CA ALA A 173 -1.30 1.44 11.18
C ALA A 173 -0.99 -0.05 11.35
N GLU A 174 -1.17 -0.61 12.53
CA GLU A 174 -0.82 -2.00 12.82
C GLU A 174 -2.06 -2.81 13.18
N ARG A 175 -2.08 -4.09 12.77
CA ARG A 175 -2.99 -5.05 13.38
C ARG A 175 -2.52 -5.28 14.84
N PRO A 176 -3.38 -5.06 15.87
CA PRO A 176 -3.01 -5.34 17.24
C PRO A 176 -2.48 -6.77 17.42
N SER A 177 -1.54 -6.95 18.37
CA SER A 177 -0.94 -8.26 18.64
C SER A 177 -1.82 -9.14 19.55
N SER A 178 -2.86 -8.56 20.12
CA SER A 178 -3.81 -9.22 21.02
C SER A 178 -5.23 -8.76 20.74
#